data_be690119eda77246af900c3cf89625f4
#
_entry.id   be690119eda77246af900c3cf89625f4
#
_cell.length_a   1.000
_cell.length_b   1.000
_cell.length_c   1.000
_cell.angle_alpha   90.00
_cell.angle_beta   90.00
_cell.angle_gamma   90.00
#
_symmetry.space_group_name_H-M   'P 1'
#
loop_
_entity.id
_entity.type
_entity.pdbx_description
1 polymer ?
#
loop_
_entity_poly.entity_id
_entity_poly.type
_entity_poly.pdbx_seq_one_letter_code
_entity_poly.pdbx_strand_id
1 'polypeptide(L)'
;IDKEVAGFISVADPIKKSSADAIKHLQDQGLEVIMLTGDNKNTAKAVADKLGLDGYEADLLPENKYEKVKALQEEGKIVAMAGDGINDAPALAQANVGIAMGTGTDVAIESASLTLVKGELDGIVRARKLSTDVMRNIKQNLFFAFIYNLKSNNNITYIEQHT
;
A
#
# COMPACT_ATOMS: atom_id res chain seq x y z
N ILE A 1 -16.06 7.58 44.26
CA ILE A 1 -16.76 8.28 45.35
C ILE A 1 -17.96 7.41 45.69
N ASP A 2 -18.07 6.94 46.93
CA ASP A 2 -19.19 6.16 47.49
C ASP A 2 -19.69 4.93 46.69
N LYS A 3 -18.80 4.30 45.89
CA LYS A 3 -19.08 3.13 45.03
C LYS A 3 -20.10 3.39 43.91
N GLU A 4 -20.45 4.64 43.64
CA GLU A 4 -21.24 5.00 42.46
C GLU A 4 -20.32 5.45 41.30
N VAL A 5 -20.68 5.03 40.10
CA VAL A 5 -19.98 5.47 38.85
C VAL A 5 -20.31 6.93 38.61
N ALA A 6 -19.34 7.82 38.88
CA ALA A 6 -19.51 9.27 38.68
C ALA A 6 -19.36 9.71 37.25
N GLY A 7 -18.78 8.86 36.40
CA GLY A 7 -18.56 9.13 34.99
C GLY A 7 -17.47 8.22 34.41
N PHE A 8 -17.25 8.33 33.10
CA PHE A 8 -16.15 7.65 32.42
C PHE A 8 -15.48 8.64 31.44
N ILE A 9 -14.19 8.45 31.26
CA ILE A 9 -13.39 9.21 30.28
C ILE A 9 -13.03 8.26 29.16
N SER A 10 -13.40 8.61 27.92
CA SER A 10 -12.98 7.90 26.72
C SER A 10 -11.78 8.62 26.12
N VAL A 11 -10.71 7.86 25.89
CA VAL A 11 -9.52 8.33 25.20
C VAL A 11 -9.45 7.61 23.85
N ALA A 12 -9.40 8.36 22.77
CA ALA A 12 -9.21 7.82 21.43
C ALA A 12 -8.16 8.66 20.71
N ASP A 13 -7.23 8.00 19.99
CA ASP A 13 -6.29 8.69 19.13
C ASP A 13 -7.03 9.36 17.98
N PRO A 14 -6.77 10.65 17.71
CA PRO A 14 -7.42 11.34 16.62
C PRO A 14 -6.94 10.78 15.28
N ILE A 15 -7.89 10.36 14.44
CA ILE A 15 -7.59 10.01 13.05
C ILE A 15 -7.03 11.25 12.36
N LYS A 16 -5.86 11.14 11.74
CA LYS A 16 -5.24 12.23 10.99
C LYS A 16 -6.17 12.62 9.83
N LYS A 17 -6.42 13.92 9.67
CA LYS A 17 -7.30 14.43 8.59
C LYS A 17 -6.80 14.02 7.21
N SER A 18 -5.47 13.98 7.01
CA SER A 18 -4.82 13.53 5.78
C SER A 18 -5.10 12.06 5.42
N SER A 19 -5.51 11.22 6.40
CA SER A 19 -5.74 9.80 6.14
C SER A 19 -6.98 9.57 5.28
N ALA A 20 -8.08 10.29 5.53
CA ALA A 20 -9.30 10.15 4.73
C ALA A 20 -9.07 10.59 3.27
N ASP A 21 -8.34 11.70 3.06
CA ASP A 21 -8.01 12.18 1.72
C ASP A 21 -7.11 11.19 0.97
N ALA A 22 -6.11 10.62 1.66
CA ALA A 22 -5.22 9.62 1.07
C ALA A 22 -5.97 8.34 0.67
N ILE A 23 -6.86 7.84 1.53
CA ILE A 23 -7.70 6.67 1.25
C ILE A 23 -8.56 6.92 0.02
N LYS A 24 -9.25 8.07 -0.02
CA LYS A 24 -10.06 8.43 -1.19
C LYS A 24 -9.23 8.48 -2.48
N HIS A 25 -8.03 9.06 -2.45
CA HIS A 25 -7.14 9.07 -3.61
C HIS A 25 -6.73 7.68 -4.07
N LEU A 26 -6.54 6.72 -3.14
CA LEU A 26 -6.24 5.33 -3.49
C LEU A 26 -7.44 4.64 -4.13
N GLN A 27 -8.65 4.85 -3.57
CA GLN A 27 -9.91 4.33 -4.11
C GLN A 27 -10.22 4.91 -5.50
N ASP A 28 -10.01 6.21 -5.71
CA ASP A 28 -10.16 6.87 -7.02
C ASP A 28 -9.21 6.29 -8.09
N GLN A 29 -8.11 5.65 -7.67
CA GLN A 29 -7.18 4.91 -8.53
C GLN A 29 -7.57 3.43 -8.72
N GLY A 30 -8.75 3.02 -8.24
CA GLY A 30 -9.26 1.65 -8.37
C GLY A 30 -8.68 0.66 -7.36
N LEU A 31 -8.13 1.13 -6.24
CA LEU A 31 -7.70 0.25 -5.15
C LEU A 31 -8.81 0.04 -4.14
N GLU A 32 -8.98 -1.20 -3.71
CA GLU A 32 -9.80 -1.57 -2.56
C GLU A 32 -8.96 -1.37 -1.28
N VAL A 33 -9.43 -0.56 -0.34
CA VAL A 33 -8.72 -0.22 0.90
C VAL A 33 -9.40 -0.87 2.09
N ILE A 34 -8.73 -1.85 2.69
CA ILE A 34 -9.26 -2.67 3.79
C ILE A 34 -8.39 -2.45 5.03
N MET A 35 -9.01 -2.28 6.19
CA MET A 35 -8.30 -2.18 7.48
C MET A 35 -8.25 -3.55 8.16
N LEU A 36 -7.05 -3.97 8.58
CA LEU A 36 -6.83 -5.15 9.42
C LEU A 36 -6.37 -4.69 10.80
N THR A 37 -7.17 -4.93 11.84
CA THR A 37 -6.87 -4.44 13.18
C THR A 37 -7.10 -5.49 14.26
N GLY A 38 -6.31 -5.43 15.35
CA GLY A 38 -6.56 -6.17 16.58
C GLY A 38 -7.62 -5.52 17.49
N ASP A 39 -8.11 -4.34 17.13
CA ASP A 39 -9.17 -3.68 17.89
C ASP A 39 -10.49 -4.44 17.78
N ASN A 40 -11.37 -4.20 18.77
CA ASN A 40 -12.70 -4.78 18.76
C ASN A 40 -13.55 -4.24 17.60
N LYS A 41 -14.55 -5.03 17.22
CA LYS A 41 -15.42 -4.78 16.06
C LYS A 41 -16.10 -3.40 16.09
N ASN A 42 -16.49 -2.89 17.27
CA ASN A 42 -17.17 -1.60 17.39
C ASN A 42 -16.23 -0.45 17.08
N THR A 43 -15.01 -0.49 17.61
CA THR A 43 -13.96 0.48 17.33
C THR A 43 -13.57 0.44 15.86
N ALA A 44 -13.29 -0.74 15.33
CA ALA A 44 -12.91 -0.96 13.94
C ALA A 44 -13.98 -0.42 12.98
N LYS A 45 -15.26 -0.71 13.24
CA LYS A 45 -16.37 -0.20 12.46
C LYS A 45 -16.42 1.33 12.45
N ALA A 46 -16.33 1.96 13.63
CA ALA A 46 -16.39 3.42 13.76
C ALA A 46 -15.24 4.11 12.99
N VAL A 47 -14.03 3.52 12.99
CA VAL A 47 -12.88 4.01 12.25
C VAL A 47 -13.10 3.82 10.74
N ALA A 48 -13.54 2.64 10.32
CA ALA A 48 -13.78 2.33 8.92
C ALA A 48 -14.85 3.26 8.30
N ASP A 49 -15.96 3.44 8.99
CA ASP A 49 -17.05 4.33 8.56
C ASP A 49 -16.55 5.80 8.44
N LYS A 50 -15.74 6.25 9.41
CA LYS A 50 -15.21 7.62 9.42
C LYS A 50 -14.18 7.88 8.33
N LEU A 51 -13.40 6.88 7.96
CA LEU A 51 -12.38 6.95 6.91
C LEU A 51 -12.93 6.62 5.51
N GLY A 52 -14.15 6.08 5.41
CA GLY A 52 -14.73 5.65 4.15
C GLY A 52 -14.02 4.44 3.54
N LEU A 53 -13.59 3.47 4.36
CA LEU A 53 -12.91 2.28 3.91
C LEU A 53 -13.86 1.33 3.18
N ASP A 54 -13.34 0.56 2.21
CA ASP A 54 -14.12 -0.46 1.48
C ASP A 54 -14.43 -1.67 2.36
N GLY A 55 -13.60 -1.94 3.38
CA GLY A 55 -13.79 -3.03 4.32
C GLY A 55 -12.92 -2.93 5.56
N TYR A 56 -13.24 -3.74 6.55
CA TYR A 56 -12.40 -3.91 7.74
C TYR A 56 -12.55 -5.31 8.32
N GLU A 57 -11.50 -5.78 8.96
CA GLU A 57 -11.51 -6.98 9.82
C GLU A 57 -10.95 -6.61 11.20
N ALA A 58 -11.67 -7.02 12.23
CA ALA A 58 -11.42 -6.69 13.62
C ALA A 58 -11.00 -7.92 14.43
N ASP A 59 -10.55 -7.72 15.68
CA ASP A 59 -10.16 -8.78 16.60
C ASP A 59 -9.09 -9.73 16.04
N LEU A 60 -8.22 -9.23 15.13
CA LEU A 60 -7.21 -10.03 14.45
C LEU A 60 -5.95 -10.22 15.30
N LEU A 61 -5.48 -11.46 15.40
CA LEU A 61 -4.13 -11.79 15.84
C LEU A 61 -3.11 -11.54 14.69
N PRO A 62 -1.81 -11.43 14.99
CA PRO A 62 -0.77 -11.24 13.98
C PRO A 62 -0.81 -12.29 12.86
N GLU A 63 -1.02 -13.55 13.21
CA GLU A 63 -1.11 -14.67 12.27
C GLU A 63 -2.30 -14.52 11.31
N ASN A 64 -3.43 -14.00 11.80
CA ASN A 64 -4.62 -13.80 10.97
C ASN A 64 -4.39 -12.74 9.88
N LYS A 65 -3.56 -11.72 10.18
CA LYS A 65 -3.19 -10.71 9.16
C LYS A 65 -2.39 -11.33 8.02
N TYR A 66 -1.43 -12.20 8.34
CA TYR A 66 -0.65 -12.95 7.36
C TYR A 66 -1.56 -13.84 6.49
N GLU A 67 -2.43 -14.64 7.13
CA GLU A 67 -3.35 -15.53 6.43
C GLU A 67 -4.31 -14.77 5.51
N LYS A 68 -4.77 -13.60 5.94
CA LYS A 68 -5.63 -12.74 5.10
C LYS A 68 -4.93 -12.25 3.86
N VAL A 69 -3.69 -11.77 3.99
CA VAL A 69 -2.86 -11.38 2.83
C VAL A 69 -2.70 -12.54 1.87
N LYS A 70 -2.36 -13.72 2.39
CA LYS A 70 -2.19 -14.94 1.59
C LYS A 70 -3.48 -15.34 0.86
N ALA A 71 -4.63 -15.33 1.55
CA ALA A 71 -5.92 -15.67 0.95
C ALA A 71 -6.29 -14.72 -0.21
N LEU A 72 -6.07 -13.42 -0.04
CA LEU A 72 -6.30 -12.44 -1.12
C LEU A 72 -5.39 -12.69 -2.33
N GLN A 73 -4.14 -13.10 -2.10
CA GLN A 73 -3.22 -13.47 -3.18
C GLN A 73 -3.66 -14.76 -3.89
N GLU A 74 -4.18 -15.75 -3.16
CA GLU A 74 -4.74 -16.99 -3.73
C GLU A 74 -5.99 -16.73 -4.58
N GLU A 75 -6.75 -15.66 -4.28
CA GLU A 75 -7.83 -15.14 -5.12
C GLU A 75 -7.32 -14.40 -6.38
N GLY A 76 -6.00 -14.30 -6.58
CA GLY A 76 -5.37 -13.61 -7.72
C GLY A 76 -5.25 -12.09 -7.55
N LYS A 77 -5.49 -11.57 -6.34
CA LYS A 77 -5.32 -10.13 -6.06
C LYS A 77 -3.85 -9.77 -5.84
N ILE A 78 -3.46 -8.57 -6.27
CA ILE A 78 -2.16 -7.98 -5.93
C ILE A 78 -2.33 -7.17 -4.65
N VAL A 79 -1.67 -7.61 -3.59
CA VAL A 79 -1.84 -7.06 -2.25
C VAL A 79 -0.67 -6.17 -1.86
N ALA A 80 -0.97 -4.93 -1.45
CA ALA A 80 -0.05 -4.08 -0.71
C ALA A 80 -0.46 -4.07 0.77
N MET A 81 0.47 -4.34 1.66
CA MET A 81 0.26 -4.31 3.12
C MET A 81 1.04 -3.15 3.71
N ALA A 82 0.38 -2.30 4.51
CA ALA A 82 1.03 -1.23 5.26
C ALA A 82 0.89 -1.50 6.76
N GLY A 83 1.99 -1.36 7.50
CA GLY A 83 2.02 -1.58 8.94
C GLY A 83 3.24 -0.94 9.59
N ASP A 84 3.23 -0.79 10.92
CA ASP A 84 4.29 -0.12 11.69
C ASP A 84 4.88 -1.00 12.81
N GLY A 85 4.26 -2.13 13.11
CA GLY A 85 4.61 -2.99 14.23
C GLY A 85 5.32 -4.28 13.85
N ILE A 86 5.99 -4.86 14.87
CA ILE A 86 6.62 -6.19 14.78
C ILE A 86 5.57 -7.27 14.44
N ASN A 87 4.33 -7.07 14.88
CA ASN A 87 3.21 -7.96 14.64
C ASN A 87 2.75 -7.96 13.16
N ASP A 88 3.12 -6.94 12.40
CA ASP A 88 2.79 -6.83 10.99
C ASP A 88 3.87 -7.41 10.06
N ALA A 89 5.08 -7.66 10.58
CA ALA A 89 6.23 -8.12 9.81
C ALA A 89 5.94 -9.37 8.95
N PRO A 90 5.28 -10.43 9.44
CA PRO A 90 4.94 -11.58 8.59
C PRO A 90 4.00 -11.23 7.44
N ALA A 91 3.01 -10.35 7.68
CA ALA A 91 2.06 -9.90 6.65
C ALA A 91 2.72 -8.94 5.64
N LEU A 92 3.65 -8.08 6.10
CA LEU A 92 4.46 -7.20 5.25
C LEU A 92 5.34 -8.01 4.31
N ALA A 93 6.03 -9.05 4.82
CA ALA A 93 6.89 -9.93 4.03
C ALA A 93 6.10 -10.77 3.02
N GLN A 94 4.88 -11.19 3.36
CA GLN A 94 4.01 -11.98 2.49
C GLN A 94 3.44 -11.17 1.35
N ALA A 95 3.11 -9.89 1.57
CA ALA A 95 2.45 -9.05 0.58
C ALA A 95 3.31 -8.86 -0.70
N ASN A 96 2.65 -8.63 -1.85
CA ASN A 96 3.35 -8.28 -3.09
C ASN A 96 4.14 -6.97 -2.93
N VAL A 97 3.63 -6.05 -2.08
CA VAL A 97 4.33 -4.83 -1.68
C VAL A 97 4.13 -4.61 -0.18
N GLY A 98 5.15 -4.87 0.62
CA GLY A 98 5.18 -4.51 2.04
C GLY A 98 5.59 -3.05 2.23
N ILE A 99 4.88 -2.30 3.05
CA ILE A 99 5.10 -0.87 3.31
C ILE A 99 5.25 -0.65 4.82
N ALA A 100 6.46 -0.40 5.28
CA ALA A 100 6.70 -0.01 6.68
C ALA A 100 6.37 1.49 6.88
N MET A 101 5.60 1.79 7.92
CA MET A 101 5.12 3.13 8.22
C MET A 101 6.02 3.82 9.27
N GLY A 102 6.71 4.88 8.85
CA GLY A 102 7.37 5.87 9.70
C GLY A 102 8.35 5.33 10.73
N THR A 103 7.98 5.43 11.98
CA THR A 103 8.74 4.98 13.15
C THR A 103 8.51 3.50 13.48
N GLY A 104 8.16 2.71 12.48
CA GLY A 104 8.00 1.27 12.63
C GLY A 104 9.23 0.60 13.26
N THR A 105 9.02 -0.56 13.86
CA THR A 105 10.12 -1.34 14.42
C THR A 105 11.13 -1.73 13.34
N ASP A 106 12.39 -1.91 13.71
CA ASP A 106 13.43 -2.36 12.77
C ASP A 106 13.02 -3.62 12.02
N VAL A 107 12.31 -4.54 12.69
CA VAL A 107 11.80 -5.78 12.09
C VAL A 107 10.75 -5.51 11.00
N ALA A 108 9.85 -4.54 11.20
CA ALA A 108 8.88 -4.14 10.19
C ALA A 108 9.56 -3.49 8.99
N ILE A 109 10.59 -2.66 9.24
CA ILE A 109 11.39 -2.00 8.20
C ILE A 109 12.15 -3.03 7.34
N GLU A 110 12.79 -4.01 7.98
CA GLU A 110 13.51 -5.07 7.28
C GLU A 110 12.60 -6.00 6.47
N SER A 111 11.35 -6.18 6.91
CA SER A 111 10.36 -7.01 6.24
C SER A 111 9.63 -6.32 5.10
N ALA A 112 9.79 -5.00 4.94
CA ALA A 112 9.07 -4.20 3.98
C ALA A 112 9.87 -3.96 2.69
N SER A 113 9.16 -3.88 1.56
CA SER A 113 9.72 -3.48 0.26
C SER A 113 9.91 -1.96 0.15
N LEU A 114 9.17 -1.20 0.94
CA LEU A 114 9.17 0.26 0.95
C LEU A 114 9.03 0.78 2.38
N THR A 115 9.80 1.80 2.76
CA THR A 115 9.69 2.47 4.04
C THR A 115 9.25 3.92 3.87
N LEU A 116 8.16 4.31 4.53
CA LEU A 116 7.65 5.68 4.54
C LEU A 116 8.06 6.40 5.82
N VAL A 117 9.12 7.19 5.76
CA VAL A 117 9.77 7.85 6.92
C VAL A 117 8.80 8.68 7.77
N LYS A 118 7.79 9.32 7.20
CA LYS A 118 6.82 10.14 7.94
C LYS A 118 5.62 9.36 8.48
N GLY A 119 5.45 8.09 8.12
CA GLY A 119 4.31 7.28 8.56
C GLY A 119 2.94 7.87 8.20
N GLU A 120 2.84 8.51 7.04
CA GLU A 120 1.60 9.10 6.53
C GLU A 120 1.11 8.33 5.31
N LEU A 121 -0.19 8.01 5.25
CA LEU A 121 -0.81 7.31 4.12
C LEU A 121 -0.65 8.05 2.78
N ASP A 122 -0.54 9.38 2.80
CA ASP A 122 -0.23 10.19 1.62
C ASP A 122 1.11 9.82 0.97
N GLY A 123 2.04 9.26 1.73
CA GLY A 123 3.28 8.68 1.20
C GLY A 123 3.04 7.53 0.24
N ILE A 124 2.01 6.70 0.49
CA ILE A 124 1.61 5.59 -0.40
C ILE A 124 1.10 6.14 -1.73
N VAL A 125 0.25 7.17 -1.67
CA VAL A 125 -0.28 7.85 -2.87
C VAL A 125 0.86 8.39 -3.73
N ARG A 126 1.83 9.06 -3.11
CA ARG A 126 3.02 9.61 -3.80
C ARG A 126 3.91 8.53 -4.40
N ALA A 127 4.19 7.47 -3.65
CA ALA A 127 5.00 6.35 -4.12
C ALA A 127 4.36 5.67 -5.34
N ARG A 128 3.04 5.46 -5.32
CA ARG A 128 2.30 4.89 -6.44
C ARG A 128 2.34 5.80 -7.67
N LYS A 129 2.14 7.11 -7.49
CA LYS A 129 2.25 8.08 -8.59
C LYS A 129 3.63 8.06 -9.21
N LEU A 130 4.68 8.09 -8.40
CA LEU A 130 6.07 8.01 -8.86
C LEU A 130 6.31 6.72 -9.66
N SER A 131 5.87 5.58 -9.16
CA SER A 131 5.99 4.30 -9.86
C SER A 131 5.30 4.33 -11.23
N THR A 132 4.09 4.89 -11.32
CA THR A 132 3.36 5.04 -12.57
C THR A 132 4.09 5.94 -13.57
N ASP A 133 4.63 7.06 -13.11
CA ASP A 133 5.37 8.02 -13.95
C ASP A 133 6.69 7.42 -14.46
N VAL A 134 7.42 6.70 -13.61
CA VAL A 134 8.65 5.98 -14.00
C VAL A 134 8.34 4.91 -15.05
N MET A 135 7.30 4.09 -14.83
CA MET A 135 6.90 3.05 -15.79
C MET A 135 6.47 3.64 -17.14
N ARG A 136 5.80 4.79 -17.14
CA ARG A 136 5.46 5.50 -18.36
C ARG A 136 6.71 5.94 -19.12
N ASN A 137 7.69 6.52 -18.44
CA ASN A 137 8.96 6.94 -19.03
C ASN A 137 9.74 5.75 -19.60
N ILE A 138 9.80 4.62 -18.86
CA ILE A 138 10.48 3.40 -19.35
C ILE A 138 9.83 2.92 -20.66
N LYS A 139 8.48 2.83 -20.70
CA LYS A 139 7.75 2.42 -21.90
C LYS A 139 8.00 3.36 -23.07
N GLN A 140 8.02 4.67 -22.86
CA GLN A 140 8.31 5.66 -23.90
C GLN A 140 9.74 5.51 -24.41
N ASN A 141 10.73 5.39 -23.55
CA ASN A 141 12.13 5.22 -23.93
C ASN A 141 12.33 3.93 -24.74
N LEU A 142 11.72 2.83 -24.32
CA LEU A 142 11.78 1.55 -25.02
C LEU A 142 11.14 1.65 -26.42
N PHE A 143 10.00 2.34 -26.54
CA PHE A 143 9.33 2.58 -27.81
C PHE A 143 10.21 3.37 -28.78
N PHE A 144 10.85 4.47 -28.32
CA PHE A 144 11.77 5.24 -29.16
C PHE A 144 13.02 4.45 -29.56
N ALA A 145 13.58 3.67 -28.64
CA ALA A 145 14.72 2.80 -28.95
C ALA A 145 14.37 1.77 -30.03
N PHE A 146 13.16 1.18 -29.95
CA PHE A 146 12.68 0.23 -30.95
C PHE A 146 12.49 0.87 -32.31
N ILE A 147 11.88 2.06 -32.40
CA ILE A 147 11.71 2.81 -33.68
C ILE A 147 13.07 3.15 -34.28
N TYR A 148 14.03 3.60 -33.46
CA TYR A 148 15.37 3.93 -33.93
C TYR A 148 16.07 2.71 -34.55
N ASN A 149 15.99 1.55 -33.88
CA ASN A 149 16.59 0.31 -34.40
C ASN A 149 15.93 -0.18 -35.69
N LEU A 150 14.60 -0.06 -35.84
CA LEU A 150 13.91 -0.38 -37.07
C LEU A 150 14.37 0.51 -38.27
N LYS A 151 14.55 1.80 -38.00
CA LYS A 151 15.01 2.76 -39.01
C LYS A 151 16.47 2.51 -39.40
N SER A 152 17.33 2.14 -38.45
CA SER A 152 18.73 1.82 -38.67
C SER A 152 18.91 0.56 -39.55
N ASN A 153 18.14 -0.49 -39.29
CA ASN A 153 18.19 -1.73 -40.05
C ASN A 153 17.75 -1.54 -41.52
N ASN A 154 16.77 -0.67 -41.78
CA ASN A 154 16.34 -0.37 -43.15
C ASN A 154 17.41 0.39 -43.97
N ASN A 155 18.32 1.11 -43.33
CA ASN A 155 19.41 1.80 -44.01
C ASN A 155 20.59 0.88 -44.39
N ILE A 156 20.73 -0.28 -43.73
CA ILE A 156 21.80 -1.24 -43.97
C ILE A 156 21.53 -2.07 -45.29
N THR A 157 20.27 -2.26 -45.62
CA THR A 157 19.87 -3.06 -46.81
C THR A 157 20.16 -2.36 -48.14
N TYR A 158 20.48 -1.07 -48.16
CA TYR A 158 20.79 -0.33 -49.38
C TYR A 158 22.28 -0.32 -49.80
N ILE A 159 23.17 -0.84 -48.97
CA ILE A 159 24.63 -0.82 -49.24
C ILE A 159 25.11 -2.09 -49.94
N GLU A 160 24.34 -3.18 -49.95
CA GLU A 160 24.75 -4.47 -50.55
C GLU A 160 24.37 -4.68 -52.02
N GLN A 161 23.76 -3.69 -52.69
CA GLN A 161 23.35 -3.83 -54.10
C GLN A 161 24.22 -3.07 -55.13
N HIS A 162 25.43 -2.59 -54.77
CA HIS A 162 26.36 -1.96 -55.74
C HIS A 162 27.79 -2.42 -55.51
N THR A 163 28.07 -3.72 -55.80
CA THR A 163 29.37 -4.24 -56.20
C THR A 163 29.17 -5.34 -57.23
#